data_de32096d158673c1aa6294ecd75b4029
#
_entry.id   de32096d158673c1aa6294ecd75b4029
#
_cell.length_a   1.000
_cell.length_b   1.000
_cell.length_c   1.000
_cell.angle_alpha   90.00
_cell.angle_beta   90.00
_cell.angle_gamma   90.00
#
_symmetry.space_group_name_H-M   'P 1'
#
loop_
_entity.id
_entity.type
_entity.pdbx_description
1 polymer ?
#
loop_
_entity_poly.entity_id
_entity_poly.type
_entity_poly.pdbx_seq_one_letter_code
_entity_poly.pdbx_strand_id
1 'polypeptide(L)'
;CIRDRFRTKREAWLTFRLGPRYESAPAPRHPFPGQQFPCDSFDRFAKQWVPRWPGHEAMILAAYEALVDQVGPCHLVAHSQGAGFAAEIARRRPRLVQSVVGVEPGGMPAASPIGPLPRHLHVWGDFIEASGSHWINYRRQADAYLDSIRATTPVSVIDLPAEGVRGNSHLPMMDRNSDDVFEHVRAWLESSNPRPGA
;
A
#
# COMPACT_ATOMS: atom_id res chain seq x y z
N CYS A 1 -2.20 -20.96 22.73
CA CYS A 1 -3.01 -19.75 22.50
C CYS A 1 -3.01 -19.45 21.02
N ILE A 2 -4.14 -19.63 20.37
CA ILE A 2 -4.31 -19.22 18.97
C ILE A 2 -4.31 -17.69 18.97
N ARG A 3 -3.23 -17.08 18.46
CA ARG A 3 -3.09 -15.62 18.33
C ARG A 3 -3.51 -15.11 16.96
N ASP A 4 -4.26 -15.94 16.22
CA ASP A 4 -4.71 -15.59 14.88
C ASP A 4 -5.77 -14.50 14.95
N ARG A 5 -5.60 -13.48 14.11
CA ARG A 5 -6.65 -12.47 13.91
C ARG A 5 -7.44 -12.80 12.65
N PHE A 6 -8.69 -13.17 12.87
CA PHE A 6 -9.66 -13.30 11.78
C PHE A 6 -10.29 -11.95 11.49
N ARG A 7 -10.58 -11.71 10.24
CA ARG A 7 -11.35 -10.55 9.81
C ARG A 7 -12.68 -11.04 9.25
N THR A 8 -13.78 -10.49 9.74
CA THR A 8 -15.11 -10.76 9.19
C THR A 8 -15.26 -10.10 7.82
N LYS A 9 -16.18 -10.57 6.99
CA LYS A 9 -16.50 -9.94 5.71
C LYS A 9 -16.90 -8.47 5.89
N ARG A 10 -17.64 -8.15 6.97
CA ARG A 10 -18.02 -6.78 7.30
C ARG A 10 -16.80 -5.90 7.58
N GLU A 11 -15.89 -6.37 8.43
CA GLU A 11 -14.66 -5.63 8.73
C GLU A 11 -13.80 -5.43 7.49
N ALA A 12 -13.69 -6.44 6.65
CA ALA A 12 -12.93 -6.33 5.40
C ALA A 12 -13.58 -5.34 4.42
N TRP A 13 -14.89 -5.40 4.24
CA TRP A 13 -15.64 -4.46 3.39
C TRP A 13 -15.36 -3.01 3.79
N LEU A 14 -15.48 -2.71 5.08
CA LEU A 14 -15.25 -1.37 5.61
C LEU A 14 -13.77 -0.99 5.55
N THR A 15 -12.86 -1.89 5.94
CA THR A 15 -11.43 -1.61 5.97
C THR A 15 -10.85 -1.48 4.56
N PHE A 16 -11.32 -2.23 3.58
CA PHE A 16 -10.86 -2.10 2.21
C PHE A 16 -11.52 -0.95 1.45
N ARG A 17 -12.33 -0.15 2.15
CA ARG A 17 -13.01 1.03 1.59
C ARG A 17 -13.89 0.70 0.38
N LEU A 18 -14.62 -0.41 0.47
CA LEU A 18 -15.51 -0.84 -0.62
C LEU A 18 -16.86 -0.14 -0.57
N GLY A 19 -17.31 0.23 0.62
CA GLY A 19 -18.57 0.94 0.81
C GLY A 19 -18.81 1.32 2.26
N PRO A 20 -19.77 2.23 2.54
CA PRO A 20 -20.02 2.78 3.88
C PRO A 20 -20.69 1.77 4.82
N ARG A 21 -21.33 0.74 4.29
CA ARG A 21 -21.98 -0.31 5.08
C ARG A 21 -21.93 -1.66 4.38
N TYR A 22 -21.95 -2.72 5.15
CA TYR A 22 -21.96 -4.09 4.69
C TYR A 22 -23.24 -4.79 5.15
N GLU A 23 -23.88 -5.46 4.21
CA GLU A 23 -24.98 -6.40 4.47
C GLU A 23 -24.63 -7.76 3.86
N SER A 24 -25.00 -8.85 4.56
CA SER A 24 -24.74 -10.20 4.05
C SER A 24 -25.74 -10.56 2.95
N ALA A 25 -25.31 -11.41 2.01
CA ALA A 25 -26.23 -11.97 1.03
C ALA A 25 -27.43 -12.66 1.73
N PRO A 26 -28.67 -12.58 1.18
CA PRO A 26 -28.99 -12.06 -0.16
C PRO A 26 -29.17 -10.53 -0.26
N ALA A 27 -28.98 -9.77 0.80
CA ALA A 27 -29.14 -8.33 0.77
C ALA A 27 -28.18 -7.67 -0.25
N PRO A 28 -28.57 -6.57 -0.87
CA PRO A 28 -27.74 -5.86 -1.85
C PRO A 28 -26.48 -5.28 -1.19
N ARG A 29 -25.39 -5.23 -1.93
CA ARG A 29 -24.17 -4.53 -1.52
C ARG A 29 -24.36 -3.02 -1.62
N HIS A 30 -23.67 -2.29 -0.77
CA HIS A 30 -23.70 -0.82 -0.74
C HIS A 30 -22.28 -0.28 -0.99
N PRO A 31 -21.76 -0.34 -2.23
CA PRO A 31 -20.47 0.24 -2.55
C PRO A 31 -20.50 1.77 -2.46
N PHE A 32 -19.34 2.38 -2.33
CA PHE A 32 -19.22 3.82 -2.53
C PHE A 32 -19.57 4.18 -3.99
N PRO A 33 -20.14 5.37 -4.26
CA PRO A 33 -20.36 5.83 -5.62
C PRO A 33 -19.04 5.85 -6.42
N GLY A 34 -19.06 5.29 -7.63
CA GLY A 34 -17.86 5.21 -8.47
C GLY A 34 -16.83 4.16 -8.07
N GLN A 35 -17.13 3.30 -7.11
CA GLN A 35 -16.25 2.22 -6.64
C GLN A 35 -15.70 1.36 -7.78
N GLN A 36 -14.39 1.25 -7.90
CA GLN A 36 -13.71 0.46 -8.94
C GLN A 36 -13.50 -1.02 -8.56
N PHE A 37 -13.51 -1.36 -7.28
CA PHE A 37 -13.42 -2.77 -6.88
C PHE A 37 -14.64 -3.56 -7.41
N PRO A 38 -14.45 -4.77 -7.96
CA PRO A 38 -15.54 -5.61 -8.46
C PRO A 38 -16.39 -6.18 -7.32
N CYS A 39 -17.25 -5.36 -6.72
CA CYS A 39 -18.00 -5.66 -5.49
C CYS A 39 -18.87 -6.94 -5.59
N ASP A 40 -19.33 -7.30 -6.79
CA ASP A 40 -20.07 -8.54 -7.01
C ASP A 40 -19.20 -9.79 -6.79
N SER A 41 -17.89 -9.66 -6.93
CA SER A 41 -16.91 -10.73 -6.69
C SER A 41 -16.40 -10.78 -5.25
N PHE A 42 -16.86 -9.89 -4.37
CA PHE A 42 -16.36 -9.79 -3.00
C PHE A 42 -16.43 -11.11 -2.20
N ASP A 43 -17.55 -11.84 -2.32
CA ASP A 43 -17.69 -13.13 -1.61
C ASP A 43 -16.73 -14.21 -2.12
N ARG A 44 -16.35 -14.16 -3.40
CA ARG A 44 -15.31 -15.03 -3.98
C ARG A 44 -13.93 -14.62 -3.48
N PHE A 45 -13.64 -13.34 -3.46
CA PHE A 45 -12.40 -12.79 -2.89
C PHE A 45 -12.24 -13.16 -1.42
N ALA A 46 -13.31 -13.06 -0.62
CA ALA A 46 -13.28 -13.41 0.79
C ALA A 46 -12.91 -14.88 1.08
N LYS A 47 -13.08 -15.78 0.12
CA LYS A 47 -12.68 -17.20 0.28
C LYS A 47 -11.17 -17.42 0.23
N GLN A 48 -10.39 -16.44 -0.18
CA GLN A 48 -8.93 -16.51 -0.29
C GLN A 48 -8.23 -16.05 1.00
N TRP A 49 -8.97 -15.52 1.98
CA TRP A 49 -8.36 -14.96 3.17
C TRP A 49 -7.86 -16.04 4.11
N VAL A 50 -6.67 -15.77 4.65
CA VAL A 50 -6.05 -16.56 5.70
C VAL A 50 -5.97 -15.74 6.99
N PRO A 51 -5.97 -16.38 8.16
CA PRO A 51 -5.75 -15.68 9.42
C PRO A 51 -4.41 -14.95 9.44
N ARG A 52 -4.40 -13.76 10.02
CA ARG A 52 -3.16 -13.05 10.25
C ARG A 52 -2.51 -13.51 11.55
N TRP A 53 -1.24 -13.84 11.51
CA TRP A 53 -0.45 -14.20 12.68
C TRP A 53 0.29 -12.97 13.22
N PRO A 54 -0.09 -12.44 14.39
CA PRO A 54 0.66 -11.38 15.05
C PRO A 54 2.00 -11.87 15.60
N GLY A 55 3.00 -10.99 15.62
CA GLY A 55 4.30 -11.26 16.23
C GLY A 55 5.31 -11.97 15.32
N HIS A 56 5.06 -11.99 14.01
CA HIS A 56 5.98 -12.57 13.03
C HIS A 56 6.75 -11.51 12.24
N GLU A 57 6.66 -10.26 12.63
CA GLU A 57 7.24 -9.13 11.89
C GLU A 57 8.76 -9.27 11.74
N ALA A 58 9.47 -9.71 12.79
CA ALA A 58 10.91 -9.92 12.73
C ALA A 58 11.31 -11.02 11.73
N MET A 59 10.55 -12.12 11.70
CA MET A 59 10.77 -13.21 10.75
C MET A 59 10.48 -12.77 9.31
N ILE A 60 9.42 -12.00 9.09
CA ILE A 60 9.07 -11.45 7.78
C ILE A 60 10.18 -10.51 7.30
N LEU A 61 10.68 -9.62 8.15
CA LEU A 61 11.78 -8.72 7.81
C LEU A 61 13.05 -9.49 7.46
N ALA A 62 13.42 -10.50 8.24
CA ALA A 62 14.59 -11.33 7.95
C ALA A 62 14.46 -12.05 6.60
N ALA A 63 13.26 -12.55 6.27
CA ALA A 63 13.00 -13.20 4.98
C ALA A 63 13.11 -12.20 3.81
N TYR A 64 12.58 -10.99 3.96
CA TYR A 64 12.72 -9.95 2.93
C TYR A 64 14.15 -9.45 2.78
N GLU A 65 14.90 -9.32 3.88
CA GLU A 65 16.34 -9.00 3.80
C GLU A 65 17.10 -10.05 2.98
N ALA A 66 16.91 -11.32 3.32
CA ALA A 66 17.54 -12.43 2.59
C ALA A 66 17.15 -12.44 1.10
N LEU A 67 15.88 -12.16 0.78
CA LEU A 67 15.41 -12.05 -0.60
C LEU A 67 16.12 -10.92 -1.35
N VAL A 68 16.20 -9.72 -0.76
CA VAL A 68 16.87 -8.57 -1.38
C VAL A 68 18.37 -8.82 -1.53
N ASP A 69 19.01 -9.45 -0.55
CA ASP A 69 20.43 -9.85 -0.63
C ASP A 69 20.67 -10.84 -1.79
N GLN A 70 19.71 -11.73 -2.06
CA GLN A 70 19.77 -12.70 -3.15
C GLN A 70 19.48 -12.08 -4.53
N VAL A 71 18.48 -11.20 -4.62
CA VAL A 71 18.05 -10.58 -5.88
C VAL A 71 19.06 -9.53 -6.36
N GLY A 72 19.69 -8.82 -5.42
CA GLY A 72 20.57 -7.69 -5.71
C GLY A 72 19.79 -6.40 -5.95
N PRO A 73 20.37 -5.42 -6.64
CA PRO A 73 19.73 -4.10 -6.80
C PRO A 73 18.36 -4.17 -7.45
N CYS A 74 17.33 -3.69 -6.73
CA CYS A 74 15.94 -3.82 -7.17
C CYS A 74 15.07 -2.63 -6.71
N HIS A 75 13.92 -2.46 -7.37
CA HIS A 75 12.83 -1.61 -6.93
C HIS A 75 11.86 -2.44 -6.07
N LEU A 76 11.37 -1.87 -4.98
CA LEU A 76 10.36 -2.50 -4.13
C LEU A 76 9.00 -1.84 -4.39
N VAL A 77 8.05 -2.62 -4.90
CA VAL A 77 6.64 -2.22 -5.00
C VAL A 77 5.85 -3.03 -3.99
N ALA A 78 5.26 -2.37 -3.03
CA ALA A 78 4.62 -3.02 -1.90
C ALA A 78 3.27 -2.40 -1.57
N HIS A 79 2.34 -3.22 -1.10
CA HIS A 79 0.98 -2.81 -0.77
C HIS A 79 0.72 -2.90 0.73
N SER A 80 -0.03 -1.94 1.25
CA SER A 80 -0.55 -1.95 2.62
C SER A 80 0.57 -2.14 3.67
N GLN A 81 0.47 -3.11 4.55
CA GLN A 81 1.51 -3.45 5.53
C GLN A 81 2.86 -3.79 4.89
N GLY A 82 2.86 -4.33 3.68
CA GLY A 82 4.07 -4.60 2.92
C GLY A 82 4.91 -3.36 2.66
N ALA A 83 4.27 -2.18 2.54
CA ALA A 83 4.96 -0.91 2.36
C ALA A 83 5.82 -0.54 3.57
N GLY A 84 5.34 -0.80 4.80
CA GLY A 84 6.12 -0.61 6.01
C GLY A 84 7.36 -1.52 6.06
N PHE A 85 7.20 -2.79 5.66
CA PHE A 85 8.34 -3.70 5.54
C PHE A 85 9.32 -3.25 4.45
N ALA A 86 8.84 -2.83 3.28
CA ALA A 86 9.70 -2.34 2.20
C ALA A 86 10.50 -1.09 2.63
N ALA A 87 9.87 -0.17 3.34
CA ALA A 87 10.55 1.01 3.90
C ALA A 87 11.64 0.60 4.91
N GLU A 88 11.38 -0.37 5.78
CA GLU A 88 12.37 -0.87 6.73
C GLU A 88 13.53 -1.61 6.03
N ILE A 89 13.25 -2.38 4.97
CA ILE A 89 14.28 -3.02 4.17
C ILE A 89 15.15 -1.99 3.44
N ALA A 90 14.56 -0.93 2.91
CA ALA A 90 15.30 0.17 2.29
C ALA A 90 16.27 0.85 3.28
N ARG A 91 15.90 0.93 4.57
CA ARG A 91 16.77 1.43 5.64
C ARG A 91 17.95 0.50 5.93
N ARG A 92 17.72 -0.81 5.88
CA ARG A 92 18.73 -1.84 6.18
C ARG A 92 19.62 -2.15 4.99
N ARG A 93 19.13 -1.98 3.77
CA ARG A 93 19.81 -2.31 2.52
C ARG A 93 19.78 -1.15 1.50
N PRO A 94 20.18 0.07 1.90
CA PRO A 94 20.03 1.25 1.05
C PRO A 94 20.83 1.20 -0.26
N ARG A 95 21.82 0.31 -0.35
CA ARG A 95 22.61 0.10 -1.59
C ARG A 95 21.97 -0.89 -2.56
N LEU A 96 21.08 -1.75 -2.08
CA LEU A 96 20.39 -2.75 -2.90
C LEU A 96 18.99 -2.31 -3.30
N VAL A 97 18.33 -1.48 -2.50
CA VAL A 97 17.02 -0.94 -2.85
C VAL A 97 17.19 0.35 -3.66
N GLN A 98 16.72 0.36 -4.89
CA GLN A 98 16.79 1.52 -5.79
C GLN A 98 15.64 2.50 -5.57
N SER A 99 14.46 2.00 -5.25
CA SER A 99 13.29 2.80 -4.86
C SER A 99 12.29 1.99 -4.07
N VAL A 100 11.42 2.68 -3.35
CA VAL A 100 10.28 2.10 -2.64
C VAL A 100 9.00 2.74 -3.15
N VAL A 101 8.06 1.92 -3.62
CA VAL A 101 6.70 2.32 -3.96
C VAL A 101 5.75 1.69 -2.95
N GLY A 102 5.13 2.50 -2.12
CA GLY A 102 4.09 2.10 -1.19
C GLY A 102 2.71 2.39 -1.79
N VAL A 103 2.00 1.35 -2.22
CA VAL A 103 0.61 1.46 -2.67
C VAL A 103 -0.29 1.30 -1.45
N GLU A 104 -1.09 2.32 -1.14
CA GLU A 104 -1.96 2.30 0.03
C GLU A 104 -1.19 1.98 1.33
N PRO A 105 -0.07 2.67 1.61
CA PRO A 105 0.88 2.24 2.61
C PRO A 105 0.29 2.21 4.02
N GLY A 106 0.66 1.17 4.78
CA GLY A 106 0.33 1.01 6.19
C GLY A 106 1.52 0.48 6.97
N GLY A 107 1.49 0.67 8.30
CA GLY A 107 2.56 0.16 9.17
C GLY A 107 3.92 0.79 8.92
N MET A 108 3.96 2.05 8.48
CA MET A 108 5.21 2.75 8.22
C MET A 108 6.08 2.82 9.48
N PRO A 109 7.41 2.74 9.33
CA PRO A 109 8.32 2.90 10.45
C PRO A 109 8.11 4.25 11.16
N ALA A 110 8.43 4.30 12.45
CA ALA A 110 8.39 5.56 13.18
C ALA A 110 9.29 6.59 12.49
N ALA A 111 8.82 7.84 12.44
CA ALA A 111 9.61 8.96 11.96
C ALA A 111 10.92 9.05 12.74
N SER A 112 12.04 8.92 12.06
CA SER A 112 13.38 8.98 12.65
C SER A 112 14.33 9.57 11.63
N PRO A 113 15.14 10.56 11.99
CA PRO A 113 16.15 11.12 11.09
C PRO A 113 17.13 10.02 10.71
N ILE A 114 17.30 9.82 9.40
CA ILE A 114 18.21 8.80 8.87
C ILE A 114 18.95 9.45 7.71
N GLY A 115 20.12 8.91 7.39
CA GLY A 115 20.87 9.31 6.20
C GLY A 115 20.07 9.08 4.90
N PRO A 116 20.67 9.40 3.75
CA PRO A 116 19.98 9.27 2.47
C PRO A 116 19.43 7.87 2.25
N LEU A 117 18.16 7.80 1.87
CA LEU A 117 17.48 6.56 1.50
C LEU A 117 17.22 6.55 -0.01
N PRO A 118 16.90 5.39 -0.58
CA PRO A 118 16.33 5.31 -1.91
C PRO A 118 15.08 6.20 -2.03
N ARG A 119 14.81 6.71 -3.23
CA ARG A 119 13.60 7.50 -3.47
C ARG A 119 12.31 6.75 -3.11
N HIS A 120 11.33 7.46 -2.60
CA HIS A 120 10.05 6.89 -2.14
C HIS A 120 8.87 7.49 -2.91
N LEU A 121 7.91 6.64 -3.24
CA LEU A 121 6.59 7.02 -3.74
C LEU A 121 5.52 6.40 -2.83
N HIS A 122 4.54 7.20 -2.42
CA HIS A 122 3.29 6.70 -1.86
C HIS A 122 2.15 6.96 -2.85
N VAL A 123 1.32 5.95 -3.08
CA VAL A 123 0.13 6.03 -3.93
C VAL A 123 -1.11 5.80 -3.09
N TRP A 124 -2.07 6.71 -3.18
CA TRP A 124 -3.29 6.68 -2.40
C TRP A 124 -4.53 6.66 -3.29
N GLY A 125 -5.46 5.78 -2.97
CA GLY A 125 -6.78 5.70 -3.60
C GLY A 125 -7.81 6.60 -2.94
N ASP A 126 -9.06 6.34 -3.22
CA ASP A 126 -10.21 7.16 -2.82
C ASP A 126 -10.80 6.73 -1.46
N PHE A 127 -11.80 7.45 -0.99
CA PHE A 127 -12.65 7.15 0.18
C PHE A 127 -11.94 7.13 1.54
N ILE A 128 -10.74 7.70 1.68
CA ILE A 128 -9.98 7.72 2.93
C ILE A 128 -10.80 8.39 4.04
N GLU A 129 -11.28 9.61 3.79
CA GLU A 129 -12.06 10.37 4.77
C GLU A 129 -13.43 9.73 5.06
N ALA A 130 -14.09 9.24 4.02
CA ALA A 130 -15.40 8.60 4.13
C ALA A 130 -15.35 7.26 4.91
N SER A 131 -14.17 6.67 5.05
CA SER A 131 -13.96 5.39 5.74
C SER A 131 -13.51 5.53 7.20
N GLY A 132 -13.45 6.76 7.70
CA GLY A 132 -13.28 7.07 9.10
C GLY A 132 -11.83 7.21 9.58
N SER A 133 -11.69 7.45 10.89
CA SER A 133 -10.44 7.86 11.54
C SER A 133 -9.26 6.88 11.36
N HIS A 134 -9.54 5.60 11.16
CA HIS A 134 -8.51 4.58 10.96
C HIS A 134 -7.62 4.90 9.75
N TRP A 135 -8.25 5.19 8.59
CA TRP A 135 -7.53 5.51 7.36
C TRP A 135 -6.87 6.89 7.38
N ILE A 136 -7.53 7.87 8.00
CA ILE A 136 -6.95 9.19 8.24
C ILE A 136 -5.67 9.07 9.06
N ASN A 137 -5.66 8.22 10.09
CA ASN A 137 -4.48 7.99 10.92
C ASN A 137 -3.36 7.26 10.16
N TYR A 138 -3.67 6.26 9.33
CA TYR A 138 -2.66 5.61 8.48
C TYR A 138 -2.05 6.60 7.49
N ARG A 139 -2.86 7.43 6.84
CA ARG A 139 -2.38 8.47 5.93
C ARG A 139 -1.45 9.42 6.66
N ARG A 140 -1.84 9.93 7.82
CA ARG A 140 -1.02 10.82 8.64
C ARG A 140 0.31 10.19 9.06
N GLN A 141 0.32 8.91 9.44
CA GLN A 141 1.56 8.21 9.78
C GLN A 141 2.48 8.04 8.56
N ALA A 142 1.93 7.74 7.41
CA ALA A 142 2.69 7.62 6.17
C ALA A 142 3.26 8.97 5.71
N ASP A 143 2.50 10.04 5.84
CA ASP A 143 2.95 11.39 5.52
C ASP A 143 4.06 11.83 6.50
N ALA A 144 3.91 11.59 7.81
CA ALA A 144 4.93 11.87 8.81
C ALA A 144 6.24 11.09 8.55
N TYR A 145 6.14 9.85 8.07
CA TYR A 145 7.33 9.10 7.65
C TYR A 145 8.04 9.78 6.47
N LEU A 146 7.31 10.13 5.40
CA LEU A 146 7.90 10.83 4.25
C LEU A 146 8.52 12.17 4.64
N ASP A 147 7.86 12.92 5.51
CA ASP A 147 8.38 14.21 5.99
C ASP A 147 9.69 14.04 6.78
N SER A 148 9.82 12.95 7.54
CA SER A 148 11.04 12.67 8.31
C SER A 148 12.27 12.36 7.45
N ILE A 149 12.07 11.91 6.21
CA ILE A 149 13.17 11.57 5.28
C ILE A 149 13.35 12.60 4.16
N ARG A 150 12.41 13.48 3.93
CA ARG A 150 12.36 14.44 2.80
C ARG A 150 13.60 15.33 2.66
N ALA A 151 14.26 15.65 3.77
CA ALA A 151 15.45 16.51 3.75
C ALA A 151 16.64 15.86 3.01
N THR A 152 16.69 14.53 2.96
CA THR A 152 17.84 13.78 2.39
C THR A 152 17.44 12.77 1.33
N THR A 153 16.15 12.59 1.09
CA THR A 153 15.59 11.54 0.22
C THR A 153 14.53 12.14 -0.71
N PRO A 154 14.58 11.90 -2.01
CA PRO A 154 13.49 12.27 -2.91
C PRO A 154 12.22 11.51 -2.56
N VAL A 155 11.14 12.24 -2.29
CA VAL A 155 9.84 11.67 -1.95
C VAL A 155 8.76 12.23 -2.86
N SER A 156 7.82 11.37 -3.24
CA SER A 156 6.66 11.71 -4.06
C SER A 156 5.40 11.11 -3.46
N VAL A 157 4.27 11.76 -3.70
CA VAL A 157 2.94 11.25 -3.37
C VAL A 157 2.08 11.40 -4.61
N ILE A 158 1.40 10.32 -4.98
CA ILE A 158 0.33 10.31 -5.98
C ILE A 158 -0.97 10.10 -5.21
N ASP A 159 -1.81 11.12 -5.21
CA ASP A 159 -3.18 11.07 -4.71
C ASP A 159 -4.09 10.87 -5.92
N LEU A 160 -4.49 9.61 -6.17
CA LEU A 160 -5.22 9.24 -7.37
C LEU A 160 -6.47 10.11 -7.61
N PRO A 161 -7.31 10.42 -6.59
CA PRO A 161 -8.42 11.33 -6.76
C PRO A 161 -8.02 12.74 -7.23
N ALA A 162 -6.89 13.26 -6.76
CA ALA A 162 -6.37 14.57 -7.16
C ALA A 162 -5.85 14.55 -8.61
N GLU A 163 -5.36 13.41 -9.06
CA GLU A 163 -4.93 13.18 -10.46
C GLU A 163 -6.10 12.84 -11.40
N GLY A 164 -7.35 12.86 -10.89
CA GLY A 164 -8.55 12.55 -11.66
C GLY A 164 -8.90 11.05 -11.75
N VAL A 165 -8.09 10.17 -11.16
CA VAL A 165 -8.33 8.72 -11.09
C VAL A 165 -9.13 8.41 -9.83
N ARG A 166 -10.44 8.16 -9.98
CA ARG A 166 -11.38 8.08 -8.87
C ARG A 166 -11.94 6.69 -8.66
N GLY A 167 -12.44 6.46 -7.44
CA GLY A 167 -13.15 5.25 -7.05
C GLY A 167 -12.24 4.10 -6.63
N ASN A 168 -10.94 4.31 -6.50
CA ASN A 168 -10.00 3.27 -6.10
C ASN A 168 -10.14 2.91 -4.63
N SER A 169 -10.25 1.62 -4.39
CA SER A 169 -10.32 1.02 -3.06
C SER A 169 -8.95 0.94 -2.37
N HIS A 170 -8.90 0.27 -1.22
CA HIS A 170 -7.61 -0.12 -0.62
C HIS A 170 -6.85 -1.17 -1.42
N LEU A 171 -7.44 -1.69 -2.48
CA LEU A 171 -6.89 -2.77 -3.30
C LEU A 171 -6.76 -2.34 -4.78
N PRO A 172 -6.00 -1.26 -5.08
CA PRO A 172 -5.98 -0.69 -6.43
C PRO A 172 -5.55 -1.70 -7.50
N MET A 173 -4.71 -2.69 -7.14
CA MET A 173 -4.31 -3.78 -8.03
C MET A 173 -5.44 -4.75 -8.39
N MET A 174 -6.58 -4.67 -7.71
CA MET A 174 -7.79 -5.47 -7.95
C MET A 174 -8.96 -4.64 -8.49
N ASP A 175 -8.80 -3.33 -8.55
CA ASP A 175 -9.79 -2.42 -9.08
C ASP A 175 -9.86 -2.53 -10.62
N ARG A 176 -11.01 -2.19 -11.21
CA ARG A 176 -11.22 -2.32 -12.67
C ARG A 176 -10.28 -1.45 -13.50
N ASN A 177 -9.79 -0.37 -12.92
CA ASN A 177 -8.83 0.55 -13.52
C ASN A 177 -7.40 0.34 -13.00
N SER A 178 -7.05 -0.88 -12.60
CA SER A 178 -5.71 -1.22 -12.07
C SER A 178 -4.57 -0.86 -13.04
N ASP A 179 -4.83 -0.95 -14.34
CA ASP A 179 -3.84 -0.61 -15.36
C ASP A 179 -3.54 0.91 -15.37
N ASP A 180 -4.56 1.75 -15.20
CA ASP A 180 -4.37 3.20 -15.09
C ASP A 180 -3.53 3.55 -13.85
N VAL A 181 -3.81 2.88 -12.72
CA VAL A 181 -3.01 3.06 -11.49
C VAL A 181 -1.57 2.60 -11.70
N PHE A 182 -1.37 1.48 -12.39
CA PHE A 182 -0.04 0.97 -12.70
C PHE A 182 0.74 1.93 -13.59
N GLU A 183 0.10 2.57 -14.58
CA GLU A 183 0.77 3.55 -15.43
C GLU A 183 1.35 4.75 -14.66
N HIS A 184 0.68 5.22 -13.61
CA HIS A 184 1.25 6.26 -12.73
C HIS A 184 2.51 5.76 -12.01
N VAL A 185 2.50 4.53 -11.50
CA VAL A 185 3.67 3.91 -10.85
C VAL A 185 4.80 3.71 -11.85
N ARG A 186 4.49 3.19 -13.04
CA ARG A 186 5.46 2.94 -14.11
C ARG A 186 6.15 4.23 -14.55
N ALA A 187 5.36 5.27 -14.84
CA ALA A 187 5.88 6.57 -15.23
C ALA A 187 6.84 7.16 -14.18
N TRP A 188 6.49 7.01 -12.89
CA TRP A 188 7.37 7.46 -11.81
C TRP A 188 8.65 6.61 -11.73
N LEU A 189 8.58 5.30 -11.88
CA LEU A 189 9.76 4.42 -11.90
C LEU A 189 10.70 4.77 -13.05
N GLU A 190 10.17 5.05 -14.24
CA GLU A 190 10.93 5.40 -15.45
C GLU A 190 11.52 6.82 -15.40
N SER A 191 10.87 7.78 -14.73
CA SER A 191 11.30 9.18 -14.66
C SER A 191 12.69 9.40 -14.07
N SER A 192 13.24 8.43 -13.39
CA SER A 192 14.54 8.49 -12.71
C SER A 192 15.60 7.60 -13.32
N ASN A 193 15.27 6.91 -14.40
CA ASN A 193 16.20 6.12 -15.19
C ASN A 193 16.29 6.76 -16.58
N PRO A 194 17.13 7.78 -16.80
CA PRO A 194 17.36 8.25 -18.16
C PRO A 194 17.84 7.04 -18.97
N ARG A 195 17.07 6.65 -20.00
CA ARG A 195 17.48 5.57 -20.90
C ARG A 195 18.88 5.90 -21.38
N PRO A 196 19.87 5.00 -21.26
CA PRO A 196 21.16 5.24 -21.90
C PRO A 196 20.90 5.29 -23.42
N GLY A 197 21.00 6.49 -24.00
CA GLY A 197 20.95 6.71 -25.45
C GLY A 197 19.60 7.19 -26.00
N ALA A 198 19.10 8.33 -25.52
CA ALA A 198 18.19 9.19 -26.29
C ALA A 198 18.95 10.40 -26.80
#